data_fca1792f2ce93e8b200f49a53b714dd2
#
_entry.id   fca1792f2ce93e8b200f49a53b714dd2
#
_cell.length_a   1.000
_cell.length_b   1.000
_cell.length_c   1.000
_cell.angle_alpha   90.00
_cell.angle_beta   90.00
_cell.angle_gamma   90.00
#
_symmetry.space_group_name_H-M   'P 1'
#
loop_
_entity.id
_entity.type
_entity.pdbx_description
1 polymer ?
#
loop_
_entity_poly.entity_id
_entity_poly.type
_entity_poly.pdbx_seq_one_letter_code
_entity_poly.pdbx_strand_id
1 'polypeptide(L)'
;MSHNRNLDYLIKRRIIYRRSPITDKPTESFDWGDYYEDGTYECYELFRSKAKITTYKSLKWHMLVLWYLNPQLDQDEFQALFKYICNKRTGFITFNVNESLLYTMIYEVSMMDLDEPPRNKQRKIIFKEFCKLTTEEKLSVVGKMVGRSKTVHEDDIYQCMLDIHDMGKKITISNIAKLLDCSARTIHRNMGMDLKKEKELLNQEL
;
A
#
# COMPACT_ATOMS: atom_id res chain seq x y z
N MET A 1 -13.01 21.45 -3.35
CA MET A 1 -14.40 21.01 -3.66
C MET A 1 -15.28 21.48 -2.53
N SER A 2 -16.55 21.83 -2.77
CA SER A 2 -17.42 22.22 -1.66
C SER A 2 -17.82 21.00 -0.84
N HIS A 3 -18.07 21.20 0.45
CA HIS A 3 -18.53 20.18 1.40
C HIS A 3 -19.73 19.36 0.87
N ASN A 4 -20.72 20.02 0.29
CA ASN A 4 -21.89 19.37 -0.29
C ASN A 4 -21.53 18.42 -1.45
N ARG A 5 -20.56 18.80 -2.28
CA ARG A 5 -20.10 17.96 -3.40
C ARG A 5 -19.40 16.69 -2.89
N ASN A 6 -18.64 16.79 -1.82
CA ASN A 6 -18.00 15.63 -1.18
C ASN A 6 -19.03 14.68 -0.58
N LEU A 7 -20.08 15.22 0.08
CA LEU A 7 -21.19 14.40 0.58
C LEU A 7 -21.96 13.70 -0.54
N ASP A 8 -22.22 14.38 -1.65
CA ASP A 8 -22.89 13.79 -2.82
C ASP A 8 -22.07 12.64 -3.43
N TYR A 9 -20.76 12.79 -3.48
CA TYR A 9 -19.88 11.71 -3.92
C TYR A 9 -19.88 10.52 -2.94
N LEU A 10 -19.83 10.77 -1.63
CA LEU A 10 -19.95 9.72 -0.61
C LEU A 10 -21.27 8.94 -0.76
N ILE A 11 -22.37 9.63 -0.95
CA ILE A 11 -23.68 9.01 -1.18
C ILE A 11 -23.66 8.09 -2.40
N LYS A 12 -23.02 8.54 -3.48
CA LYS A 12 -22.87 7.77 -4.71
C LYS A 12 -21.77 6.71 -4.67
N ARG A 13 -21.01 6.64 -3.58
CA ARG A 13 -19.82 5.76 -3.41
C ARG A 13 -18.81 5.89 -4.56
N ARG A 14 -18.60 7.10 -5.06
CA ARG A 14 -17.75 7.40 -6.21
C ARG A 14 -16.65 8.39 -5.88
N ILE A 15 -16.14 8.38 -4.65
CA ILE A 15 -15.14 9.36 -4.27
C ILE A 15 -13.78 8.92 -4.77
N ILE A 16 -13.28 9.68 -5.73
CA ILE A 16 -11.88 9.70 -6.10
C ILE A 16 -11.32 10.99 -5.53
N TYR A 17 -10.38 10.86 -4.59
CA TYR A 17 -9.68 12.02 -4.06
C TYR A 17 -8.34 12.18 -4.78
N ARG A 18 -8.10 13.39 -5.22
CA ARG A 18 -6.79 13.83 -5.68
C ARG A 18 -6.33 14.94 -4.78
N ARG A 19 -5.13 14.80 -4.26
CA ARG A 19 -4.47 15.88 -3.57
C ARG A 19 -4.25 17.04 -4.55
N SER A 20 -4.44 18.29 -4.10
CA SER A 20 -4.17 19.47 -4.90
C SER A 20 -3.38 20.49 -4.06
N PRO A 21 -2.19 20.90 -4.46
CA PRO A 21 -1.48 20.43 -5.67
C PRO A 21 -1.00 18.98 -5.56
N ILE A 22 -0.88 18.30 -6.70
CA ILE A 22 -0.25 16.99 -6.76
C ILE A 22 1.26 17.21 -6.62
N THR A 23 1.87 16.63 -5.59
CA THR A 23 3.29 16.78 -5.27
C THR A 23 4.13 15.58 -5.68
N ASP A 24 3.52 14.40 -5.69
CA ASP A 24 4.19 13.17 -6.11
C ASP A 24 4.44 13.18 -7.61
N LYS A 25 5.71 12.97 -7.99
CA LYS A 25 6.07 12.74 -9.38
C LYS A 25 6.15 11.24 -9.64
N PRO A 26 5.56 10.73 -10.73
CA PRO A 26 5.72 9.34 -11.09
C PRO A 26 7.19 9.03 -11.42
N THR A 27 7.65 7.83 -11.03
CA THR A 27 8.97 7.32 -11.41
C THR A 27 9.02 7.09 -12.91
N GLU A 28 7.95 6.55 -13.49
CA GLU A 28 7.77 6.35 -14.93
C GLU A 28 6.32 6.64 -15.33
N SER A 29 6.15 7.24 -16.52
CA SER A 29 4.83 7.50 -17.12
C SER A 29 4.67 6.71 -18.42
N PHE A 30 3.53 6.02 -18.54
CA PHE A 30 3.13 5.22 -19.69
C PHE A 30 1.83 5.76 -20.30
N ASP A 31 1.50 5.34 -21.51
CA ASP A 31 0.24 5.72 -22.15
C ASP A 31 -1.00 5.26 -21.35
N TRP A 32 -0.89 4.14 -20.66
CA TRP A 32 -1.95 3.53 -19.86
C TRP A 32 -1.98 3.98 -18.39
N GLY A 33 -0.90 4.59 -17.84
CA GLY A 33 -0.85 4.95 -16.42
C GLY A 33 0.52 5.42 -15.96
N ASP A 34 0.61 5.72 -14.67
CA ASP A 34 1.80 6.23 -14.01
C ASP A 34 2.27 5.24 -12.94
N TYR A 35 3.59 5.01 -12.88
CA TYR A 35 4.23 4.13 -11.92
C TYR A 35 4.99 4.95 -10.88
N TYR A 36 4.83 4.56 -9.61
CA TYR A 36 5.47 5.15 -8.44
C TYR A 36 6.20 4.06 -7.68
N GLU A 37 7.51 4.08 -7.67
CA GLU A 37 8.34 3.05 -7.02
C GLU A 37 8.08 2.97 -5.51
N ASP A 38 7.98 4.11 -4.85
CA ASP A 38 7.72 4.22 -3.42
C ASP A 38 6.21 4.19 -3.07
N GLY A 39 5.36 4.22 -4.09
CA GLY A 39 3.92 4.31 -3.94
C GLY A 39 3.41 5.74 -3.79
N THR A 40 2.10 5.92 -3.97
CA THR A 40 1.43 7.22 -3.85
C THR A 40 0.00 7.08 -3.33
N TYR A 41 -0.51 8.16 -2.73
CA TYR A 41 -1.92 8.39 -2.42
C TYR A 41 -2.55 9.52 -3.25
N GLU A 42 -1.79 10.19 -4.11
CA GLU A 42 -2.24 11.39 -4.84
C GLU A 42 -3.52 11.20 -5.67
N CYS A 43 -3.79 9.96 -6.09
CA CYS A 43 -5.02 9.59 -6.79
C CYS A 43 -5.63 8.31 -6.20
N TYR A 44 -6.07 8.34 -4.95
CA TYR A 44 -6.63 7.17 -4.29
C TYR A 44 -8.16 7.16 -4.36
N GLU A 45 -8.75 6.02 -4.78
CA GLU A 45 -10.18 5.82 -4.74
C GLU A 45 -10.59 5.23 -3.38
N LEU A 46 -11.25 6.04 -2.56
CA LEU A 46 -11.87 5.60 -1.32
C LEU A 46 -13.36 5.34 -1.55
N PHE A 47 -13.92 4.39 -0.80
CA PHE A 47 -15.35 4.10 -0.77
C PHE A 47 -15.99 3.65 -2.10
N ARG A 48 -15.21 3.42 -3.16
CA ARG A 48 -15.71 2.90 -4.44
C ARG A 48 -16.22 1.47 -4.32
N SER A 49 -15.61 0.67 -3.45
CA SER A 49 -16.01 -0.71 -3.20
C SER A 49 -17.30 -0.76 -2.38
N LYS A 50 -18.16 -1.74 -2.66
CA LYS A 50 -19.31 -2.06 -1.80
C LYS A 50 -18.89 -2.70 -0.47
N ALA A 51 -17.60 -3.02 -0.28
CA ALA A 51 -17.06 -3.55 0.96
C ALA A 51 -17.24 -2.54 2.08
N LYS A 52 -17.68 -3.03 3.24
CA LYS A 52 -17.89 -2.22 4.43
C LYS A 52 -16.66 -2.25 5.31
N ILE A 53 -16.46 -1.15 6.02
CA ILE A 53 -15.42 -1.05 7.05
C ILE A 53 -15.90 -1.82 8.28
N THR A 54 -15.12 -2.80 8.74
CA THR A 54 -15.50 -3.73 9.80
C THR A 54 -14.74 -3.51 11.11
N THR A 55 -13.68 -2.70 11.13
CA THR A 55 -12.82 -2.47 12.30
C THR A 55 -12.48 -1.01 12.49
N TYR A 56 -12.25 -0.59 13.75
CA TYR A 56 -11.79 0.75 14.08
C TYR A 56 -10.45 1.10 13.41
N LYS A 57 -9.52 0.14 13.34
CA LYS A 57 -8.23 0.34 12.67
C LYS A 57 -8.40 0.67 11.19
N SER A 58 -9.30 -0.04 10.51
CA SER A 58 -9.61 0.23 9.11
C SER A 58 -10.33 1.57 8.94
N LEU A 59 -11.25 1.91 9.86
CA LEU A 59 -11.94 3.20 9.85
C LEU A 59 -10.93 4.36 10.00
N LYS A 60 -10.08 4.31 11.02
CA LYS A 60 -9.05 5.32 11.24
C LYS A 60 -8.14 5.49 10.02
N TRP A 61 -7.71 4.39 9.41
CA TRP A 61 -6.90 4.43 8.20
C TRP A 61 -7.61 5.13 7.03
N HIS A 62 -8.89 4.84 6.80
CA HIS A 62 -9.67 5.52 5.75
C HIS A 62 -9.79 7.02 6.01
N MET A 63 -9.93 7.41 7.27
CA MET A 63 -10.01 8.82 7.65
C MET A 63 -8.66 9.53 7.48
N LEU A 64 -7.54 8.88 7.82
CA LEU A 64 -6.20 9.41 7.58
C LEU A 64 -5.95 9.67 6.09
N VAL A 65 -6.31 8.71 5.24
CA VAL A 65 -6.18 8.86 3.78
C VAL A 65 -7.12 9.96 3.26
N LEU A 66 -8.35 10.02 3.77
CA LEU A 66 -9.30 11.08 3.41
C LEU A 66 -8.76 12.47 3.75
N TRP A 67 -8.22 12.64 4.94
CA TRP A 67 -7.62 13.90 5.41
C TRP A 67 -6.41 14.29 4.55
N TYR A 68 -5.48 13.36 4.35
CA TYR A 68 -4.30 13.55 3.52
C TYR A 68 -4.62 13.93 2.07
N LEU A 69 -5.60 13.29 1.45
CA LEU A 69 -5.98 13.55 0.05
C LEU A 69 -6.77 14.84 -0.15
N ASN A 70 -7.21 15.48 0.92
CA ASN A 70 -8.03 16.69 0.88
C ASN A 70 -7.45 17.81 1.76
N PRO A 71 -6.25 18.33 1.47
CA PRO A 71 -5.60 19.34 2.29
C PRO A 71 -6.38 20.68 2.36
N GLN A 72 -7.36 20.87 1.47
CA GLN A 72 -8.24 22.03 1.42
C GLN A 72 -9.47 21.93 2.33
N LEU A 73 -9.72 20.79 2.96
CA LEU A 73 -10.82 20.64 3.92
C LEU A 73 -10.46 21.38 5.21
N ASP A 74 -11.38 22.17 5.71
CA ASP A 74 -11.29 22.65 7.10
C ASP A 74 -11.69 21.56 8.10
N GLN A 75 -11.44 21.82 9.38
CA GLN A 75 -11.67 20.83 10.42
C GLN A 75 -13.18 20.51 10.59
N ASP A 76 -14.06 21.49 10.41
CA ASP A 76 -15.50 21.31 10.55
C ASP A 76 -16.07 20.49 9.39
N GLU A 77 -15.62 20.75 8.17
CA GLU A 77 -15.95 19.96 6.98
C GLU A 77 -15.49 18.51 7.12
N PHE A 78 -14.26 18.32 7.59
CA PHE A 78 -13.72 16.97 7.86
C PHE A 78 -14.52 16.25 8.92
N GLN A 79 -14.85 16.91 10.03
CA GLN A 79 -15.66 16.34 11.11
C GLN A 79 -17.05 15.92 10.60
N ALA A 80 -17.69 16.73 9.77
CA ALA A 80 -18.99 16.41 9.20
C ALA A 80 -18.93 15.18 8.28
N LEU A 81 -17.91 15.07 7.42
CA LEU A 81 -17.66 13.88 6.58
C LEU A 81 -17.41 12.65 7.45
N PHE A 82 -16.60 12.77 8.48
CA PHE A 82 -16.28 11.69 9.40
C PHE A 82 -17.53 11.18 10.12
N LYS A 83 -18.35 12.08 10.67
CA LYS A 83 -19.63 11.74 11.31
C LYS A 83 -20.57 11.03 10.34
N TYR A 84 -20.64 11.49 9.11
CA TYR A 84 -21.45 10.85 8.07
C TYR A 84 -21.00 9.41 7.80
N ILE A 85 -19.71 9.18 7.62
CA ILE A 85 -19.13 7.85 7.37
C ILE A 85 -19.34 6.92 8.58
N CYS A 86 -19.19 7.44 9.80
CA CYS A 86 -19.38 6.70 11.04
C CYS A 86 -20.84 6.38 11.38
N ASN A 87 -21.77 6.95 10.68
CA ASN A 87 -23.17 6.60 10.86
C ASN A 87 -23.46 5.27 10.17
N LYS A 88 -23.75 4.22 10.94
CA LYS A 88 -24.05 2.88 10.43
C LYS A 88 -25.17 2.86 9.38
N ARG A 89 -26.14 3.80 9.46
CA ARG A 89 -27.26 3.90 8.50
C ARG A 89 -26.80 4.26 7.10
N THR A 90 -25.66 4.93 6.95
CA THR A 90 -25.09 5.27 5.63
C THR A 90 -24.45 4.07 4.93
N GLY A 91 -24.21 2.98 5.66
CA GLY A 91 -23.76 1.71 5.13
C GLY A 91 -22.26 1.61 4.83
N PHE A 92 -21.43 2.55 5.30
CA PHE A 92 -19.98 2.47 5.16
C PHE A 92 -19.33 1.57 6.21
N ILE A 93 -19.91 1.51 7.41
CA ILE A 93 -19.41 0.72 8.54
C ILE A 93 -20.44 -0.33 8.98
N THR A 94 -19.98 -1.39 9.65
CA THR A 94 -20.84 -2.48 10.15
C THR A 94 -21.11 -2.41 11.65
N PHE A 95 -20.36 -1.59 12.38
CA PHE A 95 -20.39 -1.48 13.83
C PHE A 95 -20.83 -0.09 14.28
N ASN A 96 -21.19 0.06 15.54
CA ASN A 96 -21.51 1.35 16.13
C ASN A 96 -20.22 2.00 16.66
N VAL A 97 -20.01 3.27 16.33
CA VAL A 97 -18.90 4.06 16.86
C VAL A 97 -19.41 4.83 18.07
N ASN A 98 -18.72 4.68 19.21
CA ASN A 98 -19.00 5.48 20.40
C ASN A 98 -18.60 6.93 20.14
N GLU A 99 -19.39 7.88 20.62
CA GLU A 99 -19.17 9.31 20.40
C GLU A 99 -17.83 9.79 20.96
N SER A 100 -17.46 9.32 22.13
CA SER A 100 -16.16 9.63 22.74
C SER A 100 -14.98 9.16 21.84
N LEU A 101 -15.04 7.94 21.32
CA LEU A 101 -14.04 7.40 20.41
C LEU A 101 -14.04 8.12 19.06
N LEU A 102 -15.20 8.56 18.59
CA LEU A 102 -15.34 9.34 17.37
C LEU A 102 -14.55 10.66 17.49
N TYR A 103 -14.76 11.40 18.57
CA TYR A 103 -14.05 12.67 18.80
C TYR A 103 -12.53 12.45 18.97
N THR A 104 -12.11 11.40 19.67
CA THR A 104 -10.71 11.04 19.80
C THR A 104 -10.08 10.78 18.43
N MET A 105 -10.74 9.98 17.57
CA MET A 105 -10.25 9.70 16.23
C MET A 105 -10.19 10.95 15.34
N ILE A 106 -11.21 11.82 15.41
CA ILE A 106 -11.22 13.07 14.66
C ILE A 106 -10.03 13.93 15.07
N TYR A 107 -9.81 14.08 16.38
CA TYR A 107 -8.69 14.86 16.90
C TYR A 107 -7.34 14.29 16.45
N GLU A 108 -7.11 12.97 16.64
CA GLU A 108 -5.87 12.33 16.24
C GLU A 108 -5.58 12.43 14.74
N VAL A 109 -6.61 12.34 13.91
CA VAL A 109 -6.48 12.45 12.45
C VAL A 109 -6.24 13.90 12.03
N SER A 110 -6.94 14.87 12.63
CA SER A 110 -6.77 16.30 12.29
C SER A 110 -5.41 16.88 12.70
N MET A 111 -4.73 16.22 13.65
CA MET A 111 -3.37 16.59 14.07
C MET A 111 -2.26 15.93 13.24
N MET A 112 -2.62 15.12 12.25
CA MET A 112 -1.65 14.47 11.37
C MET A 112 -1.02 15.48 10.42
N ASP A 113 0.28 15.36 10.22
CA ASP A 113 1.00 16.13 9.21
C ASP A 113 0.50 15.76 7.81
N LEU A 114 0.06 16.78 7.06
CA LEU A 114 -0.43 16.61 5.69
C LEU A 114 0.70 16.52 4.65
N ASP A 115 1.94 16.79 5.04
CA ASP A 115 3.10 16.64 4.16
C ASP A 115 3.62 15.20 4.14
N GLU A 116 3.27 14.40 5.15
CA GLU A 116 3.61 12.98 5.21
C GLU A 116 2.43 12.08 4.82
N PRO A 117 2.58 11.21 3.80
CA PRO A 117 1.54 10.27 3.43
C PRO A 117 1.29 9.23 4.54
N PRO A 118 0.05 8.81 4.76
CA PRO A 118 -0.26 7.73 5.69
C PRO A 118 0.50 6.45 5.32
N ARG A 119 1.18 5.84 6.27
CA ARG A 119 1.95 4.60 6.04
C ARG A 119 1.02 3.45 5.66
N ASN A 120 1.50 2.56 4.78
CA ASN A 120 0.85 1.35 4.27
C ASN A 120 -0.25 1.57 3.21
N LYS A 121 -0.40 0.57 2.34
CA LYS A 121 -1.40 0.48 1.27
C LYS A 121 -1.33 1.55 0.19
N GLN A 122 -0.19 2.21 0.03
CA GLN A 122 0.07 3.09 -1.11
C GLN A 122 -0.05 2.32 -2.43
N ARG A 123 -0.59 2.97 -3.43
CA ARG A 123 -0.65 2.43 -4.79
C ARG A 123 0.66 2.71 -5.51
N LYS A 124 1.20 1.71 -6.18
CA LYS A 124 2.38 1.87 -7.04
C LYS A 124 2.02 2.15 -8.49
N ILE A 125 0.79 1.88 -8.89
CA ILE A 125 0.31 2.11 -10.26
C ILE A 125 -1.02 2.84 -10.22
N ILE A 126 -1.10 3.96 -10.91
CA ILE A 126 -2.30 4.74 -11.15
C ILE A 126 -2.65 4.64 -12.64
N PHE A 127 -3.74 3.97 -12.98
CA PHE A 127 -4.20 3.88 -14.35
C PHE A 127 -4.91 5.17 -14.78
N LYS A 128 -4.64 5.66 -15.98
CA LYS A 128 -5.35 6.79 -16.57
C LYS A 128 -6.82 6.44 -16.82
N GLU A 129 -7.71 7.42 -16.70
CA GLU A 129 -9.17 7.20 -16.82
C GLU A 129 -9.57 6.56 -18.15
N PHE A 130 -8.88 6.89 -19.22
CA PHE A 130 -9.15 6.43 -20.59
C PHE A 130 -8.15 5.39 -21.10
N CYS A 131 -7.41 4.71 -20.20
CA CYS A 131 -6.58 3.59 -20.61
C CYS A 131 -7.49 2.49 -21.16
N LYS A 132 -7.23 2.04 -22.39
CA LYS A 132 -8.02 1.01 -23.09
C LYS A 132 -7.85 -0.41 -22.51
N LEU A 133 -7.18 -0.56 -21.35
CA LEU A 133 -6.89 -1.84 -20.73
C LEU A 133 -8.11 -2.42 -20.03
N THR A 134 -8.36 -3.68 -20.26
CA THR A 134 -9.32 -4.49 -19.50
C THR A 134 -8.86 -4.70 -18.05
N THR A 135 -9.74 -5.18 -17.18
CA THR A 135 -9.39 -5.49 -15.79
C THR A 135 -8.28 -6.54 -15.67
N GLU A 136 -8.30 -7.55 -16.54
CA GLU A 136 -7.30 -8.64 -16.57
C GLU A 136 -5.92 -8.10 -17.00
N GLU A 137 -5.89 -7.25 -18.04
CA GLU A 137 -4.66 -6.59 -18.48
C GLU A 137 -4.08 -5.67 -17.39
N LYS A 138 -4.92 -4.90 -16.68
CA LYS A 138 -4.50 -4.08 -15.54
C LYS A 138 -3.88 -4.94 -14.43
N LEU A 139 -4.50 -6.07 -14.09
CA LEU A 139 -3.94 -7.01 -13.10
C LEU A 139 -2.61 -7.62 -13.58
N SER A 140 -2.49 -7.95 -14.86
CA SER A 140 -1.24 -8.44 -15.46
C SER A 140 -0.12 -7.39 -15.36
N VAL A 141 -0.42 -6.13 -15.68
CA VAL A 141 0.54 -5.02 -15.55
C VAL A 141 0.99 -4.86 -14.10
N VAL A 142 0.05 -4.83 -13.14
CA VAL A 142 0.38 -4.74 -11.71
C VAL A 142 1.27 -5.92 -11.29
N GLY A 143 0.93 -7.14 -11.68
CA GLY A 143 1.72 -8.34 -11.38
C GLY A 143 3.13 -8.27 -11.94
N LYS A 144 3.30 -7.78 -13.18
CA LYS A 144 4.61 -7.64 -13.82
C LYS A 144 5.48 -6.53 -13.20
N MET A 145 4.91 -5.40 -12.89
CA MET A 145 5.67 -4.23 -12.43
C MET A 145 5.92 -4.26 -10.91
N VAL A 146 4.88 -4.54 -10.12
CA VAL A 146 4.98 -4.57 -8.65
C VAL A 146 5.57 -5.90 -8.16
N GLY A 147 5.31 -7.00 -8.86
CA GLY A 147 5.85 -8.33 -8.54
C GLY A 147 7.35 -8.47 -8.79
N ARG A 148 7.93 -7.68 -9.72
CA ARG A 148 9.37 -7.72 -10.05
C ARG A 148 10.28 -7.18 -8.95
N SER A 149 9.80 -6.33 -8.05
CA SER A 149 10.63 -5.71 -7.01
C SER A 149 11.07 -6.65 -5.88
N LYS A 150 10.66 -7.94 -5.90
CA LYS A 150 11.05 -8.96 -4.91
C LYS A 150 11.21 -10.36 -5.49
N THR A 151 11.58 -10.48 -6.75
CA THR A 151 11.93 -11.79 -7.31
C THR A 151 13.38 -12.09 -6.93
N VAL A 152 13.57 -12.92 -5.93
CA VAL A 152 14.88 -13.45 -5.57
C VAL A 152 15.26 -14.47 -6.63
N HIS A 153 16.31 -14.19 -7.40
CA HIS A 153 16.85 -15.10 -8.40
C HIS A 153 17.89 -16.07 -7.78
N GLU A 154 18.21 -17.14 -8.48
CA GLU A 154 19.23 -18.09 -8.04
C GLU A 154 20.59 -17.41 -7.87
N ASP A 155 20.92 -16.46 -8.75
CA ASP A 155 22.15 -15.67 -8.69
C ASP A 155 22.25 -14.82 -7.41
N ASP A 156 21.13 -14.22 -6.97
CA ASP A 156 21.08 -13.44 -5.73
C ASP A 156 21.33 -14.35 -4.50
N ILE A 157 20.76 -15.56 -4.54
CA ILE A 157 20.96 -16.55 -3.48
C ILE A 157 22.41 -17.02 -3.46
N TYR A 158 23.00 -17.30 -4.62
CA TYR A 158 24.39 -17.73 -4.72
C TYR A 158 25.35 -16.66 -4.22
N GLN A 159 25.19 -15.41 -4.65
CA GLN A 159 26.03 -14.31 -4.18
C GLN A 159 25.91 -14.12 -2.67
N CYS A 160 24.70 -14.19 -2.13
CA CYS A 160 24.48 -14.10 -0.69
C CYS A 160 25.15 -15.27 0.09
N MET A 161 25.21 -16.47 -0.50
CA MET A 161 25.92 -17.59 0.10
C MET A 161 27.42 -17.33 0.17
N LEU A 162 28.02 -16.78 -0.87
CA LEU A 162 29.44 -16.39 -0.91
C LEU A 162 29.73 -15.30 0.15
N ASP A 163 28.89 -14.28 0.23
CA ASP A 163 29.05 -13.20 1.21
C ASP A 163 29.02 -13.73 2.65
N ILE A 164 28.13 -14.70 2.96
CA ILE A 164 28.05 -15.33 4.28
C ILE A 164 29.29 -16.17 4.55
N HIS A 165 29.78 -16.92 3.56
CA HIS A 165 31.00 -17.73 3.65
C HIS A 165 32.22 -16.87 3.92
N ASP A 166 32.40 -15.76 3.19
CA ASP A 166 33.50 -14.83 3.36
C ASP A 166 33.52 -14.16 4.76
N MET A 167 32.33 -14.03 5.37
CA MET A 167 32.22 -13.61 6.77
C MET A 167 32.61 -14.71 7.78
N GLY A 168 32.99 -15.90 7.36
CA GLY A 168 33.27 -17.06 8.22
C GLY A 168 32.04 -17.57 8.97
N LYS A 169 30.84 -17.40 8.41
CA LYS A 169 29.57 -17.80 9.06
C LYS A 169 28.91 -18.95 8.33
N LYS A 170 28.29 -19.85 9.11
CA LYS A 170 27.53 -20.94 8.55
C LYS A 170 26.37 -20.45 7.68
N ILE A 171 26.30 -20.96 6.47
CA ILE A 171 25.26 -20.64 5.50
C ILE A 171 23.98 -21.41 5.87
N THR A 172 22.95 -20.69 6.29
CA THR A 172 21.63 -21.24 6.62
C THR A 172 20.56 -20.53 5.77
N ILE A 173 19.45 -21.24 5.50
CA ILE A 173 18.31 -20.64 4.79
C ILE A 173 17.80 -19.38 5.50
N SER A 174 17.83 -19.38 6.84
CA SER A 174 17.42 -18.23 7.65
C SER A 174 18.32 -17.01 7.45
N ASN A 175 19.65 -17.21 7.37
CA ASN A 175 20.60 -16.13 7.13
C ASN A 175 20.44 -15.54 5.74
N ILE A 176 20.30 -16.40 4.70
CA ILE A 176 20.04 -15.96 3.32
C ILE A 176 18.73 -15.18 3.23
N ALA A 177 17.65 -15.70 3.82
CA ALA A 177 16.34 -15.05 3.83
C ALA A 177 16.38 -13.67 4.51
N LYS A 178 17.15 -13.54 5.60
CA LYS A 178 17.33 -12.29 6.33
C LYS A 178 18.12 -11.26 5.52
N LEU A 179 19.18 -11.66 4.84
CA LEU A 179 20.00 -10.76 4.01
C LEU A 179 19.27 -10.30 2.76
N LEU A 180 18.50 -11.19 2.12
CA LEU A 180 17.70 -10.87 0.93
C LEU A 180 16.32 -10.28 1.25
N ASP A 181 16.04 -9.96 2.53
CA ASP A 181 14.74 -9.44 3.02
C ASP A 181 13.53 -10.19 2.47
N CYS A 182 13.60 -11.53 2.50
CA CYS A 182 12.54 -12.39 2.00
C CYS A 182 12.19 -13.53 2.97
N SER A 183 11.14 -14.31 2.66
CA SER A 183 10.78 -15.45 3.49
C SER A 183 11.68 -16.66 3.22
N ALA A 184 11.93 -17.51 4.24
CA ALA A 184 12.61 -18.78 4.08
C ALA A 184 11.94 -19.68 2.99
N ARG A 185 10.60 -19.59 2.86
CA ARG A 185 9.84 -20.29 1.83
C ARG A 185 10.20 -19.81 0.42
N THR A 186 10.48 -18.50 0.25
CA THR A 186 10.94 -17.92 -1.01
C THR A 186 12.31 -18.51 -1.40
N ILE A 187 13.25 -18.59 -0.45
CA ILE A 187 14.56 -19.21 -0.68
C ILE A 187 14.41 -20.68 -1.06
N HIS A 188 13.63 -21.47 -0.29
CA HIS A 188 13.41 -22.87 -0.62
C HIS A 188 12.83 -23.11 -2.01
N ARG A 189 11.94 -22.21 -2.48
CA ARG A 189 11.32 -22.32 -3.80
C ARG A 189 12.29 -21.98 -4.93
N ASN A 190 13.18 -21.01 -4.70
CA ASN A 190 14.10 -20.48 -5.72
C ASN A 190 15.52 -21.04 -5.60
N MET A 191 15.81 -21.90 -4.60
CA MET A 191 17.08 -22.60 -4.44
C MET A 191 17.01 -23.96 -5.10
N GLY A 192 17.59 -24.10 -6.30
CA GLY A 192 17.69 -25.35 -7.04
C GLY A 192 18.52 -26.42 -6.31
N MET A 193 18.56 -27.62 -6.86
CA MET A 193 19.32 -28.75 -6.29
C MET A 193 20.82 -28.46 -6.30
N ASP A 194 21.32 -27.75 -7.30
CA ASP A 194 22.74 -27.44 -7.43
C ASP A 194 23.20 -26.43 -6.40
N LEU A 195 22.38 -25.36 -6.14
CA LEU A 195 22.66 -24.41 -5.06
C LEU A 195 22.59 -25.05 -3.65
N LYS A 196 21.76 -26.10 -3.46
CA LYS A 196 21.75 -26.83 -2.21
C LYS A 196 23.04 -27.60 -1.97
N LYS A 197 23.57 -28.27 -3.00
CA LYS A 197 24.86 -28.95 -2.94
C LYS A 197 26.00 -27.97 -2.68
N GLU A 198 26.01 -26.86 -3.41
CA GLU A 198 27.00 -25.81 -3.26
C GLU A 198 27.01 -25.22 -1.82
N LYS A 199 25.84 -24.98 -1.26
CA LYS A 199 25.70 -24.57 0.15
C LYS A 199 26.32 -25.56 1.12
N GLU A 200 26.17 -26.87 0.84
CA GLU A 200 26.75 -27.92 1.68
C GLU A 200 28.26 -27.97 1.58
N LEU A 201 28.79 -27.81 0.36
CA LEU A 201 30.24 -27.74 0.11
C LEU A 201 30.86 -26.54 0.82
N LEU A 202 30.33 -25.35 0.62
CA LEU A 202 30.80 -24.13 1.27
C LEU A 202 30.78 -24.23 2.80
N ASN A 203 29.77 -24.91 3.38
CA ASN A 203 29.69 -25.13 4.83
C ASN A 203 30.69 -26.19 5.35
N GLN A 204 31.25 -27.04 4.48
CA GLN A 204 32.28 -28.01 4.84
C GLN A 204 33.69 -27.40 4.84
N GLU A 205 33.87 -26.29 4.15
CA GLU A 205 35.12 -25.54 4.05
C GLU A 205 35.33 -24.55 5.21
N LEU A 206 34.28 -24.29 6.00
CA LEU A 206 34.30 -23.47 7.22
C LEU A 206 34.74 -24.26 8.44
#